data_0a00c5ab5c3c4dce9e6805c289e63619
#
_entry.id   0a00c5ab5c3c4dce9e6805c289e63619
#
_cell.length_a   1.000
_cell.length_b   1.000
_cell.length_c   1.000
_cell.angle_alpha   90.00
_cell.angle_beta   90.00
_cell.angle_gamma   90.00
#
_symmetry.space_group_name_H-M   'P 1'
#
loop_
_entity.id
_entity.type
_entity.pdbx_description
1 polymer ?
#
loop_
_entity_poly.entity_id
_entity_poly.type
_entity_poly.pdbx_seq_one_letter_code
_entity_poly.pdbx_strand_id
1 'polypeptide(L)'
;LKAASFNSSKSYSFTAGLPFELAPGDTLKNIELVLELGDKMQTWDEFDPALYRLQAVVTSASGADTTQTQFGMREIAIDGKWIYVNGRKTLMRGTVENALFPLTGYPPMDVASWERVFRICKTYGLNHMRFHSYCPPEAAFKAADLVGIYLQPEGPSWPNHSTQLGRGYPIDTYLLEETKRMVRYYGNYASFVMMAAGNEPRGNWVPWVGRFVDFWKAADKRRIYTGASVGGSWAWQPKSEYHVKAGA
;
A
#
# COMPACT_ATOMS: atom_id res chain seq x y z
N LEU A 1 -19.84 -7.99 -11.46
CA LEU A 1 -18.49 -8.30 -11.00
C LEU A 1 -18.20 -9.79 -11.11
N LYS A 2 -16.98 -10.12 -11.47
CA LYS A 2 -16.46 -11.48 -11.43
C LYS A 2 -15.05 -11.43 -10.82
N ALA A 3 -14.82 -12.16 -9.73
CA ALA A 3 -13.48 -12.37 -9.19
C ALA A 3 -13.06 -13.82 -9.40
N ALA A 4 -11.82 -14.04 -9.79
CA ALA A 4 -11.25 -15.38 -9.96
C ALA A 4 -9.81 -15.41 -9.45
N SER A 5 -9.43 -16.47 -8.73
CA SER A 5 -8.04 -16.73 -8.38
C SER A 5 -7.23 -17.00 -9.65
N PHE A 6 -5.98 -16.52 -9.72
CA PHE A 6 -5.17 -16.70 -10.94
C PHE A 6 -3.74 -17.17 -10.73
N ASN A 7 -3.20 -17.05 -9.53
CA ASN A 7 -1.81 -17.42 -9.22
C ASN A 7 -1.68 -18.45 -8.08
N SER A 8 -2.77 -19.08 -7.71
CA SER A 8 -2.79 -20.15 -6.71
C SER A 8 -3.11 -21.50 -7.31
N SER A 9 -2.77 -22.59 -6.60
CA SER A 9 -3.07 -23.96 -7.00
C SER A 9 -4.57 -24.29 -6.98
N LYS A 10 -5.37 -23.45 -6.29
CA LYS A 10 -6.83 -23.61 -6.19
C LYS A 10 -7.50 -22.58 -7.10
N SER A 11 -8.44 -23.03 -7.90
CA SER A 11 -9.21 -22.17 -8.81
C SER A 11 -10.59 -21.92 -8.23
N TYR A 12 -10.86 -20.67 -7.87
CA TYR A 12 -12.16 -20.22 -7.40
C TYR A 12 -12.66 -19.05 -8.26
N SER A 13 -13.96 -19.00 -8.47
CA SER A 13 -14.61 -17.88 -9.16
C SER A 13 -15.87 -17.47 -8.41
N PHE A 14 -16.05 -16.18 -8.27
CA PHE A 14 -17.15 -15.55 -7.54
C PHE A 14 -17.79 -14.50 -8.44
N THR A 15 -19.11 -14.38 -8.39
CA THR A 15 -19.86 -13.42 -9.21
C THR A 15 -20.90 -12.71 -8.37
N ALA A 16 -21.10 -11.42 -8.66
CA ALA A 16 -22.19 -10.63 -8.13
C ALA A 16 -22.60 -9.58 -9.17
N GLY A 17 -23.86 -9.17 -9.16
CA GLY A 17 -24.35 -8.16 -10.08
C GLY A 17 -25.66 -7.56 -9.59
N LEU A 18 -25.94 -6.34 -10.03
CA LEU A 18 -27.21 -5.67 -9.81
C LEU A 18 -27.54 -4.78 -11.01
N PRO A 19 -28.83 -4.62 -11.35
CA PRO A 19 -29.27 -3.60 -12.28
C PRO A 19 -29.17 -2.21 -11.63
N PHE A 20 -28.93 -1.19 -12.45
CA PHE A 20 -28.96 0.19 -11.99
C PHE A 20 -29.43 1.11 -13.13
N GLU A 21 -29.91 2.29 -12.75
CA GLU A 21 -30.30 3.33 -13.68
C GLU A 21 -29.52 4.61 -13.40
N LEU A 22 -29.21 5.37 -14.45
CA LEU A 22 -28.75 6.75 -14.38
C LEU A 22 -29.94 7.67 -14.64
N ALA A 23 -30.19 8.62 -13.78
CA ALA A 23 -31.19 9.63 -14.04
C ALA A 23 -30.74 10.56 -15.18
N PRO A 24 -31.69 11.17 -15.92
CA PRO A 24 -31.34 12.15 -16.95
C PRO A 24 -30.50 13.29 -16.36
N GLY A 25 -29.30 13.50 -16.94
CA GLY A 25 -28.32 14.51 -16.47
C GLY A 25 -27.27 13.99 -15.49
N ASP A 26 -27.38 12.79 -14.98
CA ASP A 26 -26.33 12.19 -14.15
C ASP A 26 -25.10 11.90 -14.99
N THR A 27 -23.95 12.32 -14.48
CA THR A 27 -22.62 12.04 -15.07
C THR A 27 -21.81 11.03 -14.26
N LEU A 28 -22.28 10.71 -13.04
CA LEU A 28 -21.62 9.79 -12.12
C LEU A 28 -22.64 9.08 -11.22
N LYS A 29 -22.47 7.79 -11.04
CA LYS A 29 -23.17 7.00 -10.03
C LYS A 29 -22.22 6.09 -9.28
N ASN A 30 -22.20 6.19 -7.96
CA ASN A 30 -21.47 5.26 -7.11
C ASN A 30 -22.33 4.02 -6.85
N ILE A 31 -21.76 2.84 -7.07
CA ILE A 31 -22.43 1.57 -6.84
C ILE A 31 -21.57 0.75 -5.89
N GLU A 32 -22.14 0.31 -4.78
CA GLU A 32 -21.52 -0.63 -3.88
C GLU A 32 -22.07 -2.02 -4.14
N LEU A 33 -21.19 -3.00 -4.24
CA LEU A 33 -21.54 -4.39 -4.47
C LEU A 33 -20.65 -5.28 -3.61
N VAL A 34 -21.28 -6.13 -2.81
CA VAL A 34 -20.57 -7.11 -1.98
C VAL A 34 -20.39 -8.39 -2.78
N LEU A 35 -19.16 -8.88 -2.84
CA LEU A 35 -18.79 -10.13 -3.46
C LEU A 35 -18.40 -11.12 -2.36
N GLU A 36 -19.30 -12.06 -2.06
CA GLU A 36 -19.10 -13.05 -1.02
C GLU A 36 -18.10 -14.12 -1.47
N LEU A 37 -16.96 -14.21 -0.80
CA LEU A 37 -15.94 -15.22 -1.05
C LEU A 37 -16.11 -16.46 -0.15
N GLY A 38 -16.72 -16.29 1.01
CA GLY A 38 -17.01 -17.37 1.97
C GLY A 38 -15.76 -18.19 2.35
N ASP A 39 -15.97 -19.45 2.68
CA ASP A 39 -14.91 -20.38 3.13
C ASP A 39 -13.88 -20.73 2.03
N LYS A 40 -14.13 -20.35 0.79
CA LYS A 40 -13.19 -20.53 -0.33
C LYS A 40 -12.19 -19.39 -0.47
N MET A 41 -12.29 -18.38 0.38
CA MET A 41 -11.35 -17.26 0.39
C MET A 41 -9.94 -17.75 0.72
N GLN A 42 -8.98 -17.36 -0.12
CA GLN A 42 -7.56 -17.55 0.14
C GLN A 42 -6.97 -16.22 0.59
N THR A 43 -6.22 -16.26 1.69
CA THR A 43 -5.51 -15.08 2.17
C THR A 43 -4.18 -14.93 1.47
N TRP A 44 -3.74 -13.68 1.31
CA TRP A 44 -2.45 -13.31 0.75
C TRP A 44 -1.44 -13.07 1.87
N ASP A 45 -0.26 -13.68 1.78
CA ASP A 45 0.89 -13.34 2.64
C ASP A 45 2.23 -13.63 1.93
N GLU A 46 3.35 -13.48 2.65
CA GLU A 46 4.69 -13.70 2.11
C GLU A 46 4.98 -15.15 1.67
N PHE A 47 4.23 -16.14 2.13
CA PHE A 47 4.43 -17.56 1.82
C PHE A 47 3.44 -18.08 0.79
N ASP A 48 2.21 -17.57 0.83
CA ASP A 48 1.15 -17.87 -0.14
C ASP A 48 0.54 -16.56 -0.66
N PRO A 49 1.15 -15.93 -1.66
CA PRO A 49 0.69 -14.65 -2.20
C PRO A 49 -0.51 -14.85 -3.13
N ALA A 50 -1.59 -15.45 -2.61
CA ALA A 50 -2.80 -15.76 -3.37
C ALA A 50 -3.54 -14.48 -3.81
N LEU A 51 -3.80 -14.36 -5.10
CA LEU A 51 -4.41 -13.20 -5.72
C LEU A 51 -5.66 -13.56 -6.52
N TYR A 52 -6.55 -12.59 -6.60
CA TYR A 52 -7.74 -12.62 -7.41
C TYR A 52 -7.68 -11.53 -8.48
N ARG A 53 -8.20 -11.86 -9.67
CA ARG A 53 -8.50 -10.88 -10.72
C ARG A 53 -9.96 -10.53 -10.63
N LEU A 54 -10.25 -9.27 -10.39
CA LEU A 54 -11.60 -8.71 -10.41
C LEU A 54 -11.86 -8.10 -11.78
N GLN A 55 -12.91 -8.55 -12.44
CA GLN A 55 -13.45 -7.96 -13.64
C GLN A 55 -14.78 -7.29 -13.32
N ALA A 56 -14.92 -6.03 -13.67
CA ALA A 56 -16.18 -5.31 -13.64
C ALA A 56 -16.66 -5.10 -15.07
N VAL A 57 -17.87 -5.52 -15.35
CA VAL A 57 -18.54 -5.33 -16.65
C VAL A 57 -19.80 -4.53 -16.42
N VAL A 58 -19.94 -3.44 -17.15
CA VAL A 58 -21.16 -2.64 -17.23
C VAL A 58 -21.77 -2.86 -18.60
N THR A 59 -23.06 -3.22 -18.64
CA THR A 59 -23.78 -3.48 -19.88
C THR A 59 -24.96 -2.52 -20.02
N SER A 60 -25.22 -2.08 -21.23
CA SER A 60 -26.39 -1.28 -21.62
C SER A 60 -26.96 -1.77 -22.95
N ALA A 61 -28.04 -1.18 -23.39
CA ALA A 61 -28.60 -1.47 -24.73
C ALA A 61 -27.62 -1.10 -25.88
N SER A 62 -26.69 -0.16 -25.65
CA SER A 62 -25.71 0.29 -26.65
C SER A 62 -24.38 -0.48 -26.62
N GLY A 63 -24.15 -1.36 -25.64
CA GLY A 63 -22.91 -2.13 -25.55
C GLY A 63 -22.46 -2.42 -24.11
N ALA A 64 -21.22 -2.87 -23.99
CA ALA A 64 -20.60 -3.19 -22.72
C ALA A 64 -19.20 -2.54 -22.59
N ASP A 65 -18.86 -2.14 -21.37
CA ASP A 65 -17.52 -1.73 -21.01
C ASP A 65 -16.98 -2.64 -19.89
N THR A 66 -15.66 -2.86 -19.91
CA THR A 66 -15.01 -3.80 -19.00
C THR A 66 -13.73 -3.21 -18.42
N THR A 67 -13.60 -3.26 -17.10
CA THR A 67 -12.35 -2.94 -16.42
C THR A 67 -11.87 -4.12 -15.57
N GLN A 68 -10.56 -4.20 -15.32
CA GLN A 68 -9.97 -5.25 -14.52
C GLN A 68 -8.97 -4.70 -13.51
N THR A 69 -8.94 -5.31 -12.34
CA THR A 69 -7.92 -5.07 -11.32
C THR A 69 -7.56 -6.39 -10.62
N GLN A 70 -6.43 -6.40 -9.91
CA GLN A 70 -6.07 -7.51 -9.03
C GLN A 70 -6.23 -7.10 -7.56
N PHE A 71 -6.47 -8.06 -6.70
CA PHE A 71 -6.47 -7.86 -5.25
C PHE A 71 -6.06 -9.14 -4.52
N GLY A 72 -5.58 -8.99 -3.31
CA GLY A 72 -5.34 -10.07 -2.36
C GLY A 72 -6.08 -9.81 -1.04
N MET A 73 -6.57 -10.86 -0.42
CA MET A 73 -7.27 -10.79 0.85
C MET A 73 -6.28 -10.94 1.99
N ARG A 74 -6.12 -9.92 2.81
CA ARG A 74 -5.25 -9.98 3.98
C ARG A 74 -5.74 -9.07 5.09
N GLU A 75 -5.39 -9.41 6.30
CA GLU A 75 -5.50 -8.57 7.48
C GLU A 75 -4.10 -8.22 7.98
N ILE A 76 -3.90 -7.00 8.48
CA ILE A 76 -2.72 -6.61 9.25
C ILE A 76 -3.16 -5.96 10.54
N ALA A 77 -2.55 -6.36 11.65
CA ALA A 77 -2.88 -5.87 12.98
C ALA A 77 -1.61 -5.71 13.83
N ILE A 78 -1.73 -4.91 14.88
CA ILE A 78 -0.72 -4.76 15.92
C ILE A 78 -1.33 -5.19 17.25
N ASP A 79 -0.63 -6.07 17.95
CA ASP A 79 -0.92 -6.41 19.34
C ASP A 79 0.37 -6.24 20.17
N GLY A 80 0.32 -5.27 21.08
CA GLY A 80 1.48 -4.85 21.86
C GLY A 80 2.63 -4.37 20.97
N LYS A 81 3.73 -5.10 20.94
CA LYS A 81 4.93 -4.82 20.13
C LYS A 81 5.06 -5.67 18.86
N TRP A 82 4.03 -6.43 18.53
CA TRP A 82 4.10 -7.41 17.46
C TRP A 82 3.14 -7.06 16.32
N ILE A 83 3.61 -7.28 15.10
CA ILE A 83 2.80 -7.20 13.89
C ILE A 83 2.26 -8.59 13.58
N TYR A 84 0.99 -8.63 13.19
CA TYR A 84 0.30 -9.85 12.76
C TYR A 84 -0.21 -9.67 11.33
N VAL A 85 0.02 -10.68 10.50
CA VAL A 85 -0.59 -10.78 9.17
C VAL A 85 -1.44 -12.04 9.15
N ASN A 86 -2.73 -11.89 8.85
CA ASN A 86 -3.72 -12.98 8.88
C ASN A 86 -3.71 -13.75 10.21
N GLY A 87 -3.64 -13.04 11.34
CA GLY A 87 -3.57 -13.62 12.68
C GLY A 87 -2.23 -14.27 13.04
N ARG A 88 -1.25 -14.31 12.11
CA ARG A 88 0.07 -14.89 12.35
C ARG A 88 1.08 -13.80 12.70
N LYS A 89 1.79 -13.98 13.81
CA LYS A 89 2.88 -13.11 14.21
C LYS A 89 3.95 -13.08 13.13
N THR A 90 4.24 -11.90 12.62
CA THR A 90 5.13 -11.67 11.47
C THR A 90 6.26 -10.73 11.86
N LEU A 91 7.49 -11.15 11.60
CA LEU A 91 8.66 -10.29 11.73
C LEU A 91 8.97 -9.66 10.38
N MET A 92 8.98 -8.32 10.33
CA MET A 92 9.38 -7.57 9.13
C MET A 92 10.91 -7.59 9.00
N ARG A 93 11.40 -8.42 8.08
CA ARG A 93 12.82 -8.53 7.71
C ARG A 93 13.01 -7.68 6.46
N GLY A 94 13.28 -6.39 6.66
CA GLY A 94 13.23 -5.40 5.60
C GLY A 94 14.58 -4.95 5.06
N THR A 95 14.52 -4.37 3.87
CA THR A 95 15.58 -3.57 3.29
C THR A 95 15.05 -2.21 2.88
N VAL A 96 15.96 -1.27 2.61
CA VAL A 96 15.65 0.08 2.12
C VAL A 96 15.93 0.15 0.63
N GLU A 97 15.02 0.79 -0.10
CA GLU A 97 15.16 1.14 -1.50
C GLU A 97 15.11 2.68 -1.62
N ASN A 98 16.10 3.28 -2.28
CA ASN A 98 16.32 4.72 -2.34
C ASN A 98 16.17 5.31 -3.76
N ALA A 99 15.47 4.63 -4.66
CA ALA A 99 15.38 5.00 -6.09
C ALA A 99 16.75 5.07 -6.79
N LEU A 100 17.71 4.27 -6.36
CA LEU A 100 19.06 4.25 -6.91
C LEU A 100 19.16 3.20 -8.05
N PHE A 101 18.90 3.67 -9.26
CA PHE A 101 18.99 2.87 -10.49
C PHE A 101 20.01 3.50 -11.44
N PRO A 102 21.34 3.27 -11.23
CA PRO A 102 22.38 4.01 -11.92
C PRO A 102 22.45 3.75 -13.43
N LEU A 103 21.92 2.62 -13.91
CA LEU A 103 21.90 2.31 -15.33
C LEU A 103 20.80 3.05 -16.10
N THR A 104 19.69 3.38 -15.44
CA THR A 104 18.52 4.01 -16.06
C THR A 104 18.28 5.42 -15.58
N GLY A 105 18.75 5.77 -14.37
CA GLY A 105 18.49 7.03 -13.70
C GLY A 105 17.09 7.16 -13.10
N TYR A 106 16.25 6.13 -13.19
CA TYR A 106 14.90 6.09 -12.61
C TYR A 106 14.49 4.64 -12.26
N PRO A 107 13.52 4.45 -11.34
CA PRO A 107 12.99 3.13 -10.99
C PRO A 107 12.36 2.42 -12.20
N PRO A 108 12.47 1.09 -12.31
CA PRO A 108 11.84 0.33 -13.39
C PRO A 108 10.32 0.55 -13.44
N MET A 109 9.78 0.70 -14.65
CA MET A 109 8.36 0.88 -14.89
C MET A 109 7.65 -0.41 -15.29
N ASP A 110 8.35 -1.53 -15.32
CA ASP A 110 7.84 -2.85 -15.68
C ASP A 110 7.84 -3.82 -14.49
N VAL A 111 6.89 -4.75 -14.50
CA VAL A 111 6.68 -5.71 -13.42
C VAL A 111 7.83 -6.72 -13.31
N ALA A 112 8.38 -7.18 -14.44
CA ALA A 112 9.41 -8.21 -14.44
C ALA A 112 10.70 -7.76 -13.75
N SER A 113 11.11 -6.51 -13.95
CA SER A 113 12.26 -5.92 -13.27
C SER A 113 12.07 -5.87 -11.76
N TRP A 114 10.88 -5.48 -11.28
CA TRP A 114 10.58 -5.47 -9.86
C TRP A 114 10.42 -6.88 -9.28
N GLU A 115 9.84 -7.84 -10.01
CA GLU A 115 9.81 -9.23 -9.58
C GLU A 115 11.24 -9.77 -9.36
N ARG A 116 12.17 -9.47 -10.27
CA ARG A 116 13.58 -9.84 -10.10
C ARG A 116 14.17 -9.27 -8.80
N VAL A 117 13.95 -7.99 -8.51
CA VAL A 117 14.40 -7.34 -7.27
C VAL A 117 13.83 -8.06 -6.05
N PHE A 118 12.51 -8.27 -6.01
CA PHE A 118 11.85 -8.87 -4.86
C PHE A 118 12.21 -10.36 -4.67
N ARG A 119 12.37 -11.12 -5.75
CA ARG A 119 12.85 -12.52 -5.67
C ARG A 119 14.26 -12.60 -5.10
N ILE A 120 15.15 -11.69 -5.48
CA ILE A 120 16.49 -11.59 -4.88
C ILE A 120 16.36 -11.26 -3.38
N CYS A 121 15.55 -10.31 -2.98
CA CYS A 121 15.30 -10.05 -1.56
C CYS A 121 14.86 -11.31 -0.80
N LYS A 122 13.94 -12.08 -1.38
CA LYS A 122 13.49 -13.34 -0.76
C LYS A 122 14.60 -14.39 -0.63
N THR A 123 15.55 -14.48 -1.54
CA THR A 123 16.70 -15.42 -1.41
C THR A 123 17.58 -15.08 -0.20
N TYR A 124 17.56 -13.81 0.24
CA TYR A 124 18.22 -13.35 1.47
C TYR A 124 17.31 -13.42 2.71
N GLY A 125 16.13 -14.02 2.59
CA GLY A 125 15.17 -14.14 3.69
C GLY A 125 14.42 -12.84 4.02
N LEU A 126 14.50 -11.81 3.14
CA LEU A 126 13.78 -10.56 3.32
C LEU A 126 12.32 -10.72 2.85
N ASN A 127 11.41 -10.06 3.57
CA ASN A 127 9.98 -10.06 3.26
C ASN A 127 9.36 -8.66 3.21
N HIS A 128 10.16 -7.62 3.43
CA HIS A 128 9.68 -6.24 3.51
C HIS A 128 10.62 -5.29 2.76
N MET A 129 10.04 -4.30 2.07
CA MET A 129 10.79 -3.22 1.44
C MET A 129 10.21 -1.87 1.82
N ARG A 130 11.07 -1.02 2.37
CA ARG A 130 10.81 0.38 2.64
C ARG A 130 11.30 1.24 1.49
N PHE A 131 10.44 2.10 0.95
CA PHE A 131 10.79 3.07 -0.07
C PHE A 131 11.10 4.41 0.59
N HIS A 132 12.39 4.71 0.66
CA HIS A 132 12.90 5.87 1.39
C HIS A 132 12.48 7.18 0.75
N SER A 133 11.49 7.84 1.37
CA SER A 133 10.93 9.14 1.01
C SER A 133 10.31 9.20 -0.39
N TYR A 134 9.77 8.11 -0.90
CA TYR A 134 9.01 8.13 -2.15
C TYR A 134 8.02 6.96 -2.27
N CYS A 135 7.10 7.10 -3.22
CA CYS A 135 6.20 6.04 -3.63
C CYS A 135 6.71 5.42 -4.93
N PRO A 136 6.94 4.10 -4.99
CA PRO A 136 7.39 3.46 -6.22
C PRO A 136 6.28 3.44 -7.28
N PRO A 137 6.62 3.17 -8.55
CA PRO A 137 5.62 3.02 -9.61
C PRO A 137 4.73 1.80 -9.38
N GLU A 138 3.56 1.79 -10.01
CA GLU A 138 2.56 0.71 -9.90
C GLU A 138 3.13 -0.69 -10.16
N ALA A 139 4.13 -0.78 -11.04
CA ALA A 139 4.82 -2.02 -11.36
C ALA A 139 5.44 -2.69 -10.13
N ALA A 140 5.94 -1.91 -9.17
CA ALA A 140 6.46 -2.44 -7.91
C ALA A 140 5.36 -3.08 -7.06
N PHE A 141 4.19 -2.45 -6.93
CA PHE A 141 3.07 -3.02 -6.18
C PHE A 141 2.56 -4.31 -6.82
N LYS A 142 2.41 -4.34 -8.15
CA LYS A 142 2.03 -5.55 -8.89
C LYS A 142 3.00 -6.69 -8.67
N ALA A 143 4.29 -6.41 -8.77
CA ALA A 143 5.34 -7.40 -8.56
C ALA A 143 5.40 -7.89 -7.11
N ALA A 144 5.26 -6.98 -6.13
CA ALA A 144 5.25 -7.34 -4.71
C ALA A 144 4.06 -8.22 -4.35
N ASP A 145 2.88 -7.93 -4.90
CA ASP A 145 1.69 -8.78 -4.77
C ASP A 145 1.97 -10.20 -5.29
N LEU A 146 2.62 -10.34 -6.46
CA LEU A 146 2.95 -11.64 -7.07
C LEU A 146 4.01 -12.42 -6.31
N VAL A 147 4.98 -11.73 -5.72
CA VAL A 147 6.13 -12.36 -5.04
C VAL A 147 5.89 -12.57 -3.54
N GLY A 148 4.96 -11.84 -2.94
CA GLY A 148 4.71 -11.87 -1.49
C GLY A 148 5.75 -11.05 -0.72
N ILE A 149 5.86 -9.75 -1.03
CA ILE A 149 6.72 -8.80 -0.31
C ILE A 149 5.83 -7.71 0.29
N TYR A 150 6.01 -7.41 1.56
CA TYR A 150 5.33 -6.31 2.24
C TYR A 150 5.98 -4.98 1.88
N LEU A 151 5.20 -4.00 1.47
CA LEU A 151 5.69 -2.69 1.05
C LEU A 151 5.35 -1.61 2.07
N GLN A 152 6.31 -0.70 2.25
CA GLN A 152 6.19 0.55 2.99
C GLN A 152 6.61 1.72 2.07
N PRO A 153 5.73 2.23 1.23
CA PRO A 153 5.97 3.52 0.58
C PRO A 153 5.89 4.65 1.60
N GLU A 154 6.60 5.73 1.31
CA GLU A 154 6.63 6.93 2.13
C GLU A 154 6.18 8.15 1.33
N GLY A 155 5.62 9.13 2.03
CA GLY A 155 5.41 10.45 1.46
C GLY A 155 6.76 11.06 1.04
N PRO A 156 6.80 11.88 -0.04
CA PRO A 156 8.04 12.40 -0.60
C PRO A 156 8.60 13.55 0.26
N SER A 157 9.00 13.22 1.47
CA SER A 157 9.57 14.16 2.44
C SER A 157 10.80 13.58 3.11
N TRP A 158 11.93 14.18 2.76
CA TRP A 158 13.18 14.03 3.51
C TRP A 158 13.82 15.42 3.64
N PRO A 159 13.29 16.25 4.56
CA PRO A 159 13.69 17.64 4.65
C PRO A 159 15.15 17.81 5.04
N ASN A 160 15.69 16.87 5.76
CA ASN A 160 17.03 16.81 6.34
C ASN A 160 17.61 18.18 6.78
N HIS A 161 17.73 19.16 5.89
CA HIS A 161 18.19 20.50 6.19
C HIS A 161 17.30 21.63 5.70
N SER A 162 16.34 21.38 4.82
CA SER A 162 15.59 22.44 4.11
C SER A 162 14.10 22.47 4.43
N THR A 163 13.40 21.34 4.37
CA THR A 163 11.95 21.32 4.51
C THR A 163 11.52 21.03 5.93
N GLN A 164 10.67 21.88 6.50
CA GLN A 164 10.15 21.74 7.85
C GLN A 164 8.65 21.45 7.80
N LEU A 165 8.22 20.44 8.56
CA LEU A 165 6.81 20.12 8.72
C LEU A 165 6.19 20.84 9.91
N GLY A 166 4.89 21.06 9.87
CA GLY A 166 4.12 21.69 10.96
C GLY A 166 4.42 23.16 11.14
N ARG A 167 4.87 23.85 10.08
CA ARG A 167 5.12 25.29 10.04
C ARG A 167 4.15 26.05 9.16
N GLY A 168 3.17 25.35 8.56
CA GLY A 168 2.23 25.96 7.61
C GLY A 168 2.82 26.16 6.23
N TYR A 169 3.92 25.50 5.89
CA TYR A 169 4.48 25.53 4.55
C TYR A 169 3.66 24.64 3.59
N PRO A 170 3.71 24.87 2.28
CA PRO A 170 2.95 24.09 1.29
C PRO A 170 3.17 22.58 1.40
N ILE A 171 4.34 22.13 1.87
CA ILE A 171 4.65 20.72 2.07
C ILE A 171 3.68 20.03 3.04
N ASP A 172 3.17 20.73 4.05
CA ASP A 172 2.24 20.18 5.03
C ASP A 172 0.94 19.69 4.35
N THR A 173 0.40 20.52 3.44
CA THR A 173 -0.79 20.12 2.66
C THR A 173 -0.42 19.11 1.58
N TYR A 174 0.69 19.32 0.88
CA TYR A 174 1.11 18.46 -0.22
C TYR A 174 1.29 17.00 0.23
N LEU A 175 1.96 16.73 1.35
CA LEU A 175 2.19 15.38 1.83
C LEU A 175 0.89 14.63 2.14
N LEU A 176 -0.08 15.31 2.75
CA LEU A 176 -1.37 14.69 3.02
C LEU A 176 -2.11 14.36 1.71
N GLU A 177 -2.16 15.30 0.77
CA GLU A 177 -2.82 15.09 -0.52
C GLU A 177 -2.11 14.02 -1.35
N GLU A 178 -0.78 13.98 -1.33
CA GLU A 178 -0.02 12.96 -2.05
C GLU A 178 -0.25 11.56 -1.48
N THR A 179 -0.25 11.41 -0.17
CA THR A 179 -0.56 10.11 0.44
C THR A 179 -2.01 9.67 0.19
N LYS A 180 -2.97 10.61 0.08
CA LYS A 180 -4.33 10.30 -0.39
C LYS A 180 -4.33 9.75 -1.81
N ARG A 181 -3.52 10.32 -2.72
CA ARG A 181 -3.35 9.78 -4.08
C ARG A 181 -2.73 8.38 -4.05
N MET A 182 -1.68 8.18 -3.25
CA MET A 182 -1.05 6.86 -3.08
C MET A 182 -2.09 5.80 -2.66
N VAL A 183 -2.91 6.08 -1.66
CA VAL A 183 -3.95 5.16 -1.20
C VAL A 183 -5.07 5.00 -2.24
N ARG A 184 -5.45 6.06 -2.93
CA ARG A 184 -6.47 6.00 -3.99
C ARG A 184 -6.05 5.11 -5.16
N TYR A 185 -4.80 5.22 -5.62
CA TYR A 185 -4.31 4.50 -6.80
C TYR A 185 -3.73 3.13 -6.47
N TYR A 186 -3.10 2.99 -5.31
CA TYR A 186 -2.38 1.76 -4.95
C TYR A 186 -2.97 1.03 -3.72
N GLY A 187 -3.97 1.60 -3.09
CA GLY A 187 -4.57 1.05 -1.88
C GLY A 187 -5.24 -0.32 -2.03
N ASN A 188 -5.45 -0.77 -3.25
CA ASN A 188 -5.99 -2.09 -3.56
C ASN A 188 -4.94 -3.21 -3.52
N TYR A 189 -3.65 -2.89 -3.65
CA TYR A 189 -2.59 -3.89 -3.64
C TYR A 189 -2.39 -4.48 -2.23
N ALA A 190 -2.41 -5.81 -2.13
CA ALA A 190 -2.28 -6.53 -0.87
C ALA A 190 -0.92 -6.28 -0.20
N SER A 191 0.13 -6.11 -0.99
CA SER A 191 1.49 -5.80 -0.54
C SER A 191 1.62 -4.45 0.16
N PHE A 192 0.75 -3.48 -0.11
CA PHE A 192 0.77 -2.15 0.52
C PHE A 192 0.24 -2.23 1.96
N VAL A 193 1.09 -2.58 2.91
CA VAL A 193 0.71 -2.85 4.30
C VAL A 193 1.12 -1.76 5.30
N MET A 194 2.09 -0.93 4.94
CA MET A 194 2.67 0.10 5.81
C MET A 194 2.79 1.43 5.08
N MET A 195 2.65 2.56 5.78
CA MET A 195 2.87 3.88 5.21
C MET A 195 3.45 4.85 6.24
N ALA A 196 4.38 5.69 5.81
CA ALA A 196 4.94 6.78 6.59
C ALA A 196 4.78 8.12 5.87
N ALA A 197 4.80 9.24 6.63
CA ALA A 197 4.79 10.57 6.03
C ALA A 197 6.11 10.92 5.32
N GLY A 198 7.20 10.27 5.68
CA GLY A 198 8.53 10.51 5.11
C GLY A 198 9.65 10.08 6.04
N ASN A 199 10.83 10.68 5.85
CA ASN A 199 12.05 10.37 6.60
C ASN A 199 12.60 11.62 7.30
N GLU A 200 13.14 11.46 8.50
CA GLU A 200 13.92 12.45 9.28
C GLU A 200 13.34 13.88 9.27
N PRO A 201 12.09 14.08 9.67
CA PRO A 201 11.41 15.36 9.57
C PRO A 201 12.03 16.42 10.48
N ARG A 202 11.87 17.69 10.10
CA ARG A 202 12.30 18.88 10.85
C ARG A 202 11.11 19.80 11.16
N GLY A 203 11.36 20.85 11.89
CA GLY A 203 10.34 21.83 12.27
C GLY A 203 9.49 21.37 13.44
N ASN A 204 8.22 21.74 13.44
CA ASN A 204 7.23 21.32 14.44
C ASN A 204 6.55 20.00 14.01
N TRP A 205 7.37 19.03 13.65
CA TRP A 205 6.93 17.81 12.97
C TRP A 205 6.17 16.82 13.86
N VAL A 206 6.54 16.68 15.15
CA VAL A 206 5.93 15.67 16.04
C VAL A 206 4.40 15.80 16.10
N PRO A 207 3.82 16.99 16.39
CA PRO A 207 2.36 17.14 16.37
C PRO A 207 1.78 17.05 14.96
N TRP A 208 2.52 17.47 13.92
CA TRP A 208 2.03 17.37 12.54
C TRP A 208 1.90 15.92 12.09
N VAL A 209 2.95 15.10 12.22
CA VAL A 209 2.89 13.68 11.85
C VAL A 209 1.96 12.89 12.79
N GLY A 210 1.73 13.36 14.02
CA GLY A 210 0.71 12.80 14.89
C GLY A 210 -0.69 12.94 14.30
N ARG A 211 -1.04 14.11 13.75
CA ARG A 211 -2.31 14.32 13.03
C ARG A 211 -2.40 13.50 11.74
N PHE A 212 -1.28 13.37 11.03
CA PHE A 212 -1.17 12.51 9.85
C PHE A 212 -1.50 11.04 10.19
N VAL A 213 -0.91 10.51 11.25
CA VAL A 213 -1.18 9.14 11.70
C VAL A 213 -2.64 8.97 12.14
N ASP A 214 -3.18 9.89 12.95
CA ASP A 214 -4.59 9.84 13.36
C ASP A 214 -5.54 9.85 12.15
N PHE A 215 -5.26 10.71 11.17
CA PHE A 215 -6.06 10.78 9.96
C PHE A 215 -6.10 9.43 9.24
N TRP A 216 -4.92 8.83 9.00
CA TRP A 216 -4.85 7.58 8.24
C TRP A 216 -5.40 6.38 9.01
N LYS A 217 -5.20 6.29 10.30
CA LYS A 217 -5.81 5.26 11.15
C LYS A 217 -7.35 5.32 11.12
N ALA A 218 -7.91 6.51 11.01
CA ALA A 218 -9.35 6.68 10.89
C ALA A 218 -9.86 6.40 9.46
N ALA A 219 -9.11 6.82 8.44
CA ALA A 219 -9.54 6.79 7.05
C ALA A 219 -9.36 5.42 6.38
N ASP A 220 -8.31 4.67 6.75
CA ASP A 220 -8.01 3.37 6.11
C ASP A 220 -7.38 2.39 7.11
N LYS A 221 -8.18 1.44 7.58
CA LYS A 221 -7.76 0.41 8.54
C LYS A 221 -7.08 -0.81 7.90
N ARG A 222 -6.87 -0.79 6.59
CA ARG A 222 -6.24 -1.91 5.88
C ARG A 222 -4.71 -1.91 5.99
N ARG A 223 -4.12 -0.91 6.67
CA ARG A 223 -2.67 -0.69 6.82
C ARG A 223 -2.35 -0.25 8.22
N ILE A 224 -1.06 -0.25 8.52
CA ILE A 224 -0.50 0.36 9.71
C ILE A 224 0.35 1.57 9.34
N TYR A 225 0.37 2.57 10.23
CA TYR A 225 0.90 3.90 9.93
C TYR A 225 1.94 4.36 10.94
N THR A 226 2.99 5.00 10.43
CA THR A 226 3.97 5.72 11.24
C THR A 226 4.12 7.15 10.77
N GLY A 227 4.52 8.03 11.68
CA GLY A 227 4.75 9.42 11.33
C GLY A 227 5.94 9.63 10.41
N ALA A 228 7.06 8.98 10.72
CA ALA A 228 8.28 9.07 9.93
C ALA A 228 9.27 7.99 10.34
N SER A 229 10.19 7.68 9.44
CA SER A 229 11.41 6.97 9.77
C SER A 229 12.43 7.94 10.34
N VAL A 230 13.07 7.62 11.45
CA VAL A 230 13.91 8.55 12.21
C VAL A 230 15.24 7.93 12.62
N GLY A 231 16.28 8.76 12.69
CA GLY A 231 17.57 8.39 13.24
C GLY A 231 17.54 8.29 14.78
N GLY A 232 18.61 7.78 15.37
CA GLY A 232 18.70 7.50 16.80
C GLY A 232 18.46 8.70 17.72
N SER A 233 18.78 9.93 17.28
CA SER A 233 18.62 11.17 18.04
C SER A 233 17.27 11.89 17.83
N TRP A 234 16.44 11.42 16.91
CA TRP A 234 15.14 12.03 16.66
C TRP A 234 14.15 11.70 17.76
N ALA A 235 13.25 12.64 18.02
CA ALA A 235 12.13 12.43 18.92
C ALA A 235 11.22 11.31 18.43
N TRP A 236 10.56 10.68 19.37
CA TRP A 236 9.59 9.64 19.11
C TRP A 236 8.20 10.23 18.86
N GLN A 237 7.44 9.71 17.88
CA GLN A 237 6.08 10.13 17.65
C GLN A 237 5.11 9.09 18.25
N PRO A 238 4.42 9.40 19.38
CA PRO A 238 3.72 8.39 20.19
C PRO A 238 2.46 7.80 19.55
N LYS A 239 1.89 8.43 18.51
CA LYS A 239 0.69 7.94 17.81
C LYS A 239 1.01 6.91 16.73
N SER A 240 2.29 6.81 16.35
CA SER A 240 2.76 5.83 15.36
C SER A 240 2.49 4.40 15.84
N GLU A 241 2.01 3.56 14.94
CA GLU A 241 1.69 2.16 15.23
C GLU A 241 2.93 1.26 15.16
N TYR A 242 3.95 1.70 14.42
CA TYR A 242 5.26 1.07 14.36
C TYR A 242 6.34 2.13 14.19
N HIS A 243 7.58 1.73 14.38
CA HIS A 243 8.70 2.63 14.26
C HIS A 243 9.78 2.04 13.38
N VAL A 244 10.29 2.87 12.47
CA VAL A 244 11.49 2.59 11.70
C VAL A 244 12.61 3.44 12.30
N LYS A 245 13.56 2.81 12.95
CA LYS A 245 14.74 3.46 13.48
C LYS A 245 15.91 3.18 12.55
N ALA A 246 16.38 4.22 11.89
CA ALA A 246 17.56 4.17 11.04
C ALA A 246 18.83 4.36 11.88
N GLY A 247 19.87 3.65 11.50
CA GLY A 247 21.17 3.69 12.15
C GLY A 247 21.29 2.73 13.36
N ALA A 248 22.33 1.98 13.36
CA ALA A 248 22.83 1.25 14.52
C ALA A 248 23.81 2.13 15.31
#